data_fae4ce9b6f37d8dec3f3bd55af39946f
#
_entry.id   fae4ce9b6f37d8dec3f3bd55af39946f
#
_cell.length_a   1.000
_cell.length_b   1.000
_cell.length_c   1.000
_cell.angle_alpha   90.00
_cell.angle_beta   90.00
_cell.angle_gamma   90.00
#
_symmetry.space_group_name_H-M   'P 1'
#
loop_
_entity.id
_entity.type
_entity.pdbx_description
1 polymer ?
#
loop_
_entity_poly.entity_id
_entity_poly.type
_entity_poly.pdbx_seq_one_letter_code
_entity_poly.pdbx_strand_id
1 'polypeptide(L)'
;ALVEPDGERTFMSFSGVENQWNRQWLARLTVAPGSLLYFSGYQLASPCGELLVEWLEKLQDVTPFIDFGPRIGDIPDALLARIMACRPLVSLNRQEAEIAAERFALSAEITTLGKQWQEKFAAPLIVRLDKEGAWYFSNDASGCIPAFPTQVVDTIGAGDSHAGGVLAGLASGLPLADAVLLGNAVASWVV
;
A
#
# COMPACT_ATOMS: atom_id res chain seq x y z
N ALA A 1 9.14 11.76 -15.06
CA ALA A 1 8.22 12.76 -14.51
C ALA A 1 8.51 14.12 -15.11
N LEU A 2 7.48 14.89 -15.39
CA LEU A 2 7.55 16.31 -15.67
C LEU A 2 7.07 17.03 -14.41
N VAL A 3 7.89 17.94 -13.88
CA VAL A 3 7.57 18.69 -12.66
C VAL A 3 7.34 20.15 -13.08
N GLU A 4 6.16 20.68 -12.74
CA GLU A 4 5.80 22.07 -13.01
C GLU A 4 6.29 23.00 -11.89
N PRO A 5 6.38 24.32 -12.13
CA PRO A 5 6.91 25.26 -11.13
C PRO A 5 6.12 25.32 -9.81
N ASP A 6 4.87 24.91 -9.81
CA ASP A 6 3.98 24.80 -8.63
C ASP A 6 4.11 23.47 -7.89
N GLY A 7 4.98 22.57 -8.40
CA GLY A 7 5.20 21.24 -7.81
C GLY A 7 4.26 20.15 -8.34
N GLU A 8 3.32 20.47 -9.23
CA GLU A 8 2.51 19.47 -9.91
C GLU A 8 3.36 18.58 -10.82
N ARG A 9 2.95 17.31 -10.93
CA ARG A 9 3.74 16.29 -11.63
C ARG A 9 2.91 15.50 -12.59
N THR A 10 3.41 15.42 -13.81
CA THR A 10 2.86 14.55 -14.85
C THR A 10 3.83 13.40 -15.12
N PHE A 11 3.34 12.18 -15.01
CA PHE A 11 4.12 10.98 -15.31
C PHE A 11 3.78 10.46 -16.70
N MET A 12 4.80 10.26 -17.51
CA MET A 12 4.71 9.52 -18.78
C MET A 12 5.42 8.19 -18.58
N SER A 13 4.66 7.10 -18.65
CA SER A 13 5.17 5.75 -18.43
C SER A 13 5.00 4.87 -19.67
N PHE A 14 6.01 4.08 -19.96
CA PHE A 14 5.96 3.04 -20.98
C PHE A 14 6.05 1.68 -20.29
N SER A 15 5.13 0.78 -20.65
CA SER A 15 5.17 -0.58 -20.15
C SER A 15 6.36 -1.35 -20.71
N GLY A 16 7.17 -1.90 -19.84
CA GLY A 16 8.32 -2.72 -20.15
C GLY A 16 8.18 -4.16 -19.65
N VAL A 17 9.31 -4.79 -19.34
CA VAL A 17 9.39 -6.17 -18.86
C VAL A 17 8.69 -6.36 -17.50
N GLU A 18 8.57 -5.32 -16.70
CA GLU A 18 7.88 -5.31 -15.42
C GLU A 18 6.37 -5.66 -15.52
N ASN A 19 5.80 -5.52 -16.70
CA ASN A 19 4.41 -5.89 -17.01
C ASN A 19 4.31 -7.21 -17.80
N GLN A 20 5.40 -7.99 -17.90
CA GLN A 20 5.46 -9.25 -18.66
C GLN A 20 5.61 -10.48 -17.77
N TRP A 21 5.07 -10.41 -16.54
CA TRP A 21 5.06 -11.56 -15.64
C TRP A 21 4.42 -12.78 -16.29
N ASN A 22 4.97 -13.95 -16.02
CA ASN A 22 4.44 -15.21 -16.52
C ASN A 22 4.54 -16.32 -15.46
N ARG A 23 3.77 -17.40 -15.66
CA ARG A 23 3.71 -18.53 -14.71
C ARG A 23 5.06 -19.18 -14.47
N GLN A 24 5.95 -19.20 -15.46
CA GLN A 24 7.26 -19.85 -15.34
C GLN A 24 8.18 -19.05 -14.41
N TRP A 25 8.11 -17.71 -14.45
CA TRP A 25 8.89 -16.87 -13.55
C TRP A 25 8.38 -16.99 -12.12
N LEU A 26 7.07 -16.90 -11.93
CA LEU A 26 6.46 -17.02 -10.60
C LEU A 26 6.72 -18.40 -9.98
N ALA A 27 6.72 -19.47 -10.78
CA ALA A 27 7.01 -20.83 -10.30
C ALA A 27 8.46 -21.02 -9.82
N ARG A 28 9.38 -20.12 -10.18
CA ARG A 28 10.79 -20.16 -9.72
C ARG A 28 11.00 -19.38 -8.42
N LEU A 29 10.01 -18.60 -8.00
CA LEU A 29 10.12 -17.83 -6.75
C LEU A 29 9.87 -18.78 -5.57
N THR A 30 10.82 -18.83 -4.67
CA THR A 30 10.66 -19.50 -3.39
C THR A 30 10.30 -18.45 -2.35
N VAL A 31 9.10 -18.54 -1.80
CA VAL A 31 8.62 -17.64 -0.74
C VAL A 31 8.63 -18.42 0.56
N ALA A 32 9.40 -17.96 1.54
CA ALA A 32 9.44 -18.58 2.85
C ALA A 32 8.15 -18.27 3.65
N PRO A 33 7.70 -19.18 4.53
CA PRO A 33 6.67 -18.87 5.51
C PRO A 33 7.02 -17.63 6.33
N GLY A 34 6.02 -16.81 6.64
CA GLY A 34 6.18 -15.54 7.36
C GLY A 34 6.70 -14.38 6.50
N SER A 35 6.85 -14.57 5.17
CA SER A 35 7.33 -13.50 4.28
C SER A 35 6.31 -12.37 4.15
N LEU A 36 6.83 -11.15 4.07
CA LEU A 36 6.09 -9.96 3.62
C LEU A 36 6.26 -9.81 2.11
N LEU A 37 5.16 -9.66 1.39
CA LEU A 37 5.16 -9.52 -0.07
C LEU A 37 4.60 -8.17 -0.47
N TYR A 38 5.44 -7.30 -1.01
CA TYR A 38 5.01 -5.99 -1.50
C TYR A 38 4.46 -6.08 -2.93
N PHE A 39 3.26 -5.52 -3.12
CA PHE A 39 2.65 -5.33 -4.42
C PHE A 39 2.29 -3.86 -4.62
N SER A 40 2.67 -3.32 -5.77
CA SER A 40 2.23 -2.00 -6.21
C SER A 40 0.92 -2.10 -6.99
N GLY A 41 0.05 -1.11 -6.83
CA GLY A 41 -1.15 -0.98 -7.64
C GLY A 41 -0.87 -0.89 -9.14
N TYR A 42 0.29 -0.38 -9.54
CA TYR A 42 0.72 -0.41 -10.94
C TYR A 42 0.83 -1.83 -11.50
N GLN A 43 1.34 -2.77 -10.71
CA GLN A 43 1.42 -4.19 -11.10
C GLN A 43 0.04 -4.83 -11.10
N LEU A 44 -0.79 -4.54 -10.08
CA LEU A 44 -2.12 -5.14 -9.94
C LEU A 44 -3.12 -4.63 -10.98
N ALA A 45 -3.00 -3.38 -11.42
CA ALA A 45 -3.80 -2.81 -12.50
C ALA A 45 -3.27 -3.14 -13.90
N SER A 46 -2.09 -3.77 -14.02
CA SER A 46 -1.50 -4.17 -15.29
C SER A 46 -2.18 -5.42 -15.86
N PRO A 47 -1.95 -5.76 -17.15
CA PRO A 47 -2.41 -7.02 -17.72
C PRO A 47 -1.97 -8.29 -16.98
N CYS A 48 -0.93 -8.18 -16.13
CA CYS A 48 -0.44 -9.28 -15.32
C CYS A 48 -1.08 -9.37 -13.93
N GLY A 49 -1.95 -8.42 -13.56
CA GLY A 49 -2.57 -8.36 -12.24
C GLY A 49 -3.31 -9.65 -11.86
N GLU A 50 -4.11 -10.17 -12.78
CA GLU A 50 -4.80 -11.47 -12.61
C GLU A 50 -3.83 -12.61 -12.27
N LEU A 51 -2.72 -12.69 -12.99
CA LEU A 51 -1.71 -13.73 -12.80
C LEU A 51 -1.01 -13.59 -11.44
N LEU A 52 -0.71 -12.37 -11.04
CA LEU A 52 -0.06 -12.09 -9.74
C LEU A 52 -0.99 -12.45 -8.58
N VAL A 53 -2.27 -12.10 -8.67
CA VAL A 53 -3.27 -12.45 -7.65
C VAL A 53 -3.50 -13.96 -7.60
N GLU A 54 -3.62 -14.64 -8.75
CA GLU A 54 -3.72 -16.11 -8.80
C GLU A 54 -2.50 -16.80 -8.14
N TRP A 55 -1.32 -16.22 -8.30
CA TRP A 55 -0.12 -16.72 -7.63
C TRP A 55 -0.15 -16.47 -6.13
N LEU A 56 -0.54 -15.26 -5.70
CA LEU A 56 -0.66 -14.90 -4.28
C LEU A 56 -1.65 -15.81 -3.54
N GLU A 57 -2.81 -16.10 -4.15
CA GLU A 57 -3.85 -16.96 -3.57
C GLU A 57 -3.38 -18.40 -3.26
N LYS A 58 -2.30 -18.84 -3.90
CA LYS A 58 -1.71 -20.18 -3.70
C LYS A 58 -0.65 -20.21 -2.60
N LEU A 59 -0.18 -19.05 -2.19
CA LEU A 59 0.83 -18.95 -1.13
C LEU A 59 0.18 -19.14 0.24
N GLN A 60 0.92 -19.75 1.15
CA GLN A 60 0.49 -19.96 2.53
C GLN A 60 1.45 -19.24 3.46
N ASP A 61 0.92 -18.77 4.58
CA ASP A 61 1.70 -18.10 5.63
C ASP A 61 2.55 -16.95 5.09
N VAL A 62 1.92 -16.09 4.30
CA VAL A 62 2.51 -14.85 3.79
C VAL A 62 1.62 -13.66 4.12
N THR A 63 2.20 -12.49 4.30
CA THR A 63 1.46 -11.25 4.49
C THR A 63 1.65 -10.36 3.27
N PRO A 64 0.62 -10.19 2.42
CA PRO A 64 0.69 -9.21 1.35
C PRO A 64 0.67 -7.80 1.93
N PHE A 65 1.56 -6.94 1.46
CA PHE A 65 1.53 -5.50 1.67
C PHE A 65 1.22 -4.84 0.34
N ILE A 66 0.14 -4.08 0.28
CA ILE A 66 -0.32 -3.46 -0.96
C ILE A 66 -0.34 -1.94 -0.83
N ASP A 67 0.46 -1.28 -1.64
CA ASP A 67 0.33 0.14 -1.92
C ASP A 67 -0.38 0.29 -3.27
N PHE A 68 -1.66 0.63 -3.23
CA PHE A 68 -2.44 0.72 -4.46
C PHE A 68 -2.02 1.89 -5.34
N GLY A 69 -1.45 2.93 -4.76
CA GLY A 69 -1.16 4.15 -5.48
C GLY A 69 -2.41 4.70 -6.19
N PRO A 70 -2.23 5.57 -7.18
CA PRO A 70 -3.34 6.15 -7.93
C PRO A 70 -4.10 5.11 -8.78
N ARG A 71 -3.64 3.86 -8.82
CA ARG A 71 -4.19 2.80 -9.67
C ARG A 71 -5.35 2.04 -9.04
N ILE A 72 -5.70 2.31 -7.79
CA ILE A 72 -6.83 1.64 -7.13
C ILE A 72 -8.12 1.79 -7.94
N GLY A 73 -8.32 2.91 -8.62
CA GLY A 73 -9.47 3.15 -9.50
C GLY A 73 -9.50 2.28 -10.76
N ASP A 74 -8.36 1.82 -11.24
CA ASP A 74 -8.19 1.08 -12.49
C ASP A 74 -8.32 -0.44 -12.33
N ILE A 75 -8.24 -0.95 -11.10
CA ILE A 75 -8.32 -2.40 -10.82
C ILE A 75 -9.78 -2.85 -10.98
N PRO A 76 -10.08 -3.89 -11.79
CA PRO A 76 -11.43 -4.44 -11.91
C PRO A 76 -12.00 -4.90 -10.55
N ASP A 77 -13.29 -4.69 -10.31
CA ASP A 77 -13.94 -5.01 -9.03
C ASP A 77 -13.78 -6.47 -8.62
N ALA A 78 -13.89 -7.39 -9.57
CA ALA A 78 -13.70 -8.81 -9.31
C ALA A 78 -12.27 -9.14 -8.84
N LEU A 79 -11.26 -8.49 -9.43
CA LEU A 79 -9.87 -8.66 -9.05
C LEU A 79 -9.61 -8.01 -7.69
N LEU A 80 -10.14 -6.81 -7.47
CA LEU A 80 -10.01 -6.10 -6.20
C LEU A 80 -10.63 -6.90 -5.04
N ALA A 81 -11.77 -7.55 -5.25
CA ALA A 81 -12.39 -8.43 -4.27
C ALA A 81 -11.49 -9.63 -3.91
N ARG A 82 -10.83 -10.23 -4.90
CA ARG A 82 -9.87 -11.34 -4.68
C ARG A 82 -8.64 -10.86 -3.92
N ILE A 83 -8.10 -9.69 -4.27
CA ILE A 83 -7.00 -9.07 -3.54
C ILE A 83 -7.36 -8.90 -2.06
N MET A 84 -8.53 -8.33 -1.77
CA MET A 84 -8.98 -8.11 -0.39
C MET A 84 -9.27 -9.39 0.37
N ALA A 85 -9.67 -10.48 -0.32
CA ALA A 85 -9.82 -11.80 0.28
C ALA A 85 -8.49 -12.39 0.81
N CYS A 86 -7.35 -11.96 0.28
CA CYS A 86 -6.03 -12.31 0.79
C CYS A 86 -5.65 -11.56 2.09
N ARG A 87 -6.52 -10.69 2.61
CA ARG A 87 -6.33 -9.89 3.83
C ARG A 87 -5.01 -9.13 3.86
N PRO A 88 -4.69 -8.33 2.84
CA PRO A 88 -3.44 -7.60 2.78
C PRO A 88 -3.38 -6.51 3.85
N LEU A 89 -2.17 -6.17 4.30
CA LEU A 89 -1.93 -4.87 4.87
C LEU A 89 -1.96 -3.85 3.73
N VAL A 90 -2.89 -2.91 3.79
CA VAL A 90 -3.07 -1.90 2.74
C VAL A 90 -2.53 -0.55 3.20
N SER A 91 -1.78 0.11 2.33
CA SER A 91 -1.30 1.48 2.52
C SER A 91 -1.91 2.39 1.47
N LEU A 92 -2.53 3.47 1.92
CA LEU A 92 -3.20 4.46 1.08
C LEU A 92 -2.74 5.87 1.49
N ASN A 93 -2.64 6.78 0.53
CA ASN A 93 -2.63 8.21 0.84
C ASN A 93 -4.07 8.73 1.00
N ARG A 94 -4.25 10.01 1.33
CA ARG A 94 -5.57 10.63 1.53
C ARG A 94 -6.49 10.44 0.32
N GLN A 95 -6.00 10.76 -0.87
CA GLN A 95 -6.80 10.68 -2.10
C GLN A 95 -7.15 9.22 -2.45
N GLU A 96 -6.21 8.31 -2.27
CA GLU A 96 -6.43 6.88 -2.47
C GLU A 96 -7.44 6.31 -1.47
N ALA A 97 -7.43 6.82 -0.23
CA ALA A 97 -8.41 6.45 0.79
C ALA A 97 -9.84 6.90 0.42
N GLU A 98 -10.00 8.08 -0.19
CA GLU A 98 -11.29 8.56 -0.71
C GLU A 98 -11.79 7.65 -1.85
N ILE A 99 -10.93 7.30 -2.81
CA ILE A 99 -11.27 6.38 -3.90
C ILE A 99 -11.65 5.00 -3.33
N ALA A 100 -10.88 4.50 -2.36
CA ALA A 100 -11.18 3.22 -1.71
C ALA A 100 -12.52 3.26 -0.97
N ALA A 101 -12.81 4.35 -0.26
CA ALA A 101 -14.07 4.55 0.44
C ALA A 101 -15.26 4.48 -0.54
N GLU A 102 -15.18 5.17 -1.67
CA GLU A 102 -16.21 5.12 -2.72
C GLU A 102 -16.37 3.71 -3.28
N ARG A 103 -15.27 3.06 -3.70
CA ARG A 103 -15.30 1.73 -4.33
C ARG A 103 -15.83 0.65 -3.41
N PHE A 104 -15.57 0.75 -2.13
CA PHE A 104 -16.01 -0.23 -1.15
C PHE A 104 -17.31 0.16 -0.41
N ALA A 105 -17.93 1.28 -0.78
CA ALA A 105 -19.11 1.86 -0.12
C ALA A 105 -18.89 2.04 1.40
N LEU A 106 -17.77 2.69 1.75
CA LEU A 106 -17.36 3.02 3.11
C LEU A 106 -17.37 4.55 3.30
N SER A 107 -17.25 4.99 4.55
CA SER A 107 -17.10 6.42 4.87
C SER A 107 -15.72 6.94 4.41
N ALA A 108 -15.68 8.17 3.91
CA ALA A 108 -14.41 8.86 3.60
C ALA A 108 -13.76 9.50 4.85
N GLU A 109 -14.46 9.59 5.99
CA GLU A 109 -13.89 10.05 7.25
C GLU A 109 -12.95 8.99 7.80
N ILE A 110 -11.67 9.35 8.05
CA ILE A 110 -10.55 8.41 8.24
C ILE A 110 -10.79 7.43 9.39
N THR A 111 -11.29 7.90 10.53
CA THR A 111 -11.48 7.02 11.70
C THR A 111 -12.66 6.07 11.48
N THR A 112 -13.69 6.52 10.81
CA THR A 112 -14.84 5.71 10.42
C THR A 112 -14.47 4.72 9.32
N LEU A 113 -13.70 5.19 8.30
CA LEU A 113 -13.15 4.32 7.25
C LEU A 113 -12.39 3.15 7.86
N GLY A 114 -11.45 3.44 8.79
CA GLY A 114 -10.64 2.40 9.41
C GLY A 114 -11.47 1.36 10.17
N LYS A 115 -12.49 1.77 10.92
CA LYS A 115 -13.42 0.85 11.62
C LYS A 115 -14.19 -0.02 10.63
N GLN A 116 -14.84 0.61 9.63
CA GLN A 116 -15.58 -0.11 8.60
C GLN A 116 -14.69 -1.04 7.77
N TRP A 117 -13.43 -0.63 7.55
CA TRP A 117 -12.43 -1.48 6.87
C TRP A 117 -12.14 -2.75 7.67
N GLN A 118 -11.91 -2.62 8.99
CA GLN A 118 -11.70 -3.78 9.86
C GLN A 118 -12.92 -4.69 9.89
N GLU A 119 -14.12 -4.13 9.99
CA GLU A 119 -15.38 -4.88 10.00
C GLU A 119 -15.59 -5.64 8.69
N LYS A 120 -15.25 -5.02 7.55
CA LYS A 120 -15.51 -5.59 6.22
C LYS A 120 -14.44 -6.60 5.78
N PHE A 121 -13.16 -6.33 6.05
CA PHE A 121 -12.06 -7.08 5.49
C PHE A 121 -11.23 -7.84 6.53
N ALA A 122 -11.32 -7.51 7.81
CA ALA A 122 -10.46 -8.02 8.86
C ALA A 122 -8.96 -7.95 8.47
N ALA A 123 -8.57 -6.83 7.84
CA ALA A 123 -7.25 -6.61 7.25
C ALA A 123 -6.66 -5.28 7.71
N PRO A 124 -5.37 -5.18 8.04
CA PRO A 124 -4.76 -3.94 8.49
C PRO A 124 -4.78 -2.86 7.40
N LEU A 125 -4.98 -1.61 7.84
CA LEU A 125 -4.98 -0.42 6.97
C LEU A 125 -4.04 0.64 7.52
N ILE A 126 -3.29 1.27 6.64
CA ILE A 126 -2.52 2.49 6.90
C ILE A 126 -3.06 3.58 6.00
N VAL A 127 -3.34 4.77 6.54
CA VAL A 127 -3.71 5.95 5.78
C VAL A 127 -2.72 7.06 6.06
N ARG A 128 -1.93 7.40 5.05
CA ARG A 128 -0.89 8.46 5.10
C ARG A 128 -1.55 9.83 4.86
N LEU A 129 -1.27 10.77 5.73
CA LEU A 129 -1.91 12.10 5.75
C LEU A 129 -0.86 13.23 5.69
N ASP A 130 0.17 13.05 4.87
CA ASP A 130 1.25 14.01 4.64
C ASP A 130 1.85 14.52 5.96
N LYS A 131 1.84 15.84 6.19
CA LYS A 131 2.37 16.47 7.41
C LYS A 131 1.63 16.12 8.71
N GLU A 132 0.45 15.52 8.62
CA GLU A 132 -0.31 15.06 9.79
C GLU A 132 0.17 13.68 10.27
N GLY A 133 0.98 12.98 9.47
CA GLY A 133 1.49 11.65 9.77
C GLY A 133 0.67 10.54 9.13
N ALA A 134 0.44 9.44 9.86
CA ALA A 134 -0.30 8.31 9.34
C ALA A 134 -1.22 7.69 10.40
N TRP A 135 -2.43 7.36 10.02
CA TRP A 135 -3.32 6.49 10.78
C TRP A 135 -3.01 5.03 10.47
N TYR A 136 -3.05 4.19 11.50
CA TYR A 136 -3.04 2.74 11.35
C TYR A 136 -4.27 2.13 12.00
N PHE A 137 -4.76 1.05 11.42
CA PHE A 137 -5.90 0.28 11.91
C PHE A 137 -5.55 -1.21 11.81
N SER A 138 -5.73 -1.93 12.92
CA SER A 138 -5.60 -3.38 12.98
C SER A 138 -6.71 -3.94 13.87
N ASN A 139 -6.82 -5.27 13.95
CA ASN A 139 -7.81 -5.90 14.82
C ASN A 139 -7.63 -5.54 16.30
N ASP A 140 -6.38 -5.28 16.72
CA ASP A 140 -6.02 -5.11 18.13
C ASP A 140 -5.90 -3.64 18.54
N ALA A 141 -5.60 -2.76 17.59
CA ALA A 141 -5.32 -1.36 17.89
C ALA A 141 -5.51 -0.45 16.67
N SER A 142 -5.79 0.82 16.94
CA SER A 142 -5.77 1.88 15.95
C SER A 142 -5.24 3.17 16.57
N GLY A 143 -4.63 4.01 15.77
CA GLY A 143 -4.10 5.27 16.24
C GLY A 143 -3.50 6.11 15.12
N CYS A 144 -3.19 7.36 15.45
CA CYS A 144 -2.48 8.28 14.58
C CYS A 144 -1.04 8.44 15.07
N ILE A 145 -0.09 8.22 14.19
CA ILE A 145 1.34 8.45 14.42
C ILE A 145 1.71 9.77 13.72
N PRO A 146 2.16 10.78 14.45
CA PRO A 146 2.47 12.07 13.85
C PRO A 146 3.66 11.98 12.89
N ALA A 147 3.69 12.87 11.89
CA ALA A 147 4.85 13.03 11.03
C ALA A 147 6.03 13.65 11.80
N PHE A 148 7.24 13.39 11.31
CA PHE A 148 8.42 14.10 11.78
C PHE A 148 8.51 15.47 11.10
N PRO A 149 8.86 16.53 11.84
CA PRO A 149 9.12 17.84 11.24
C PRO A 149 10.25 17.74 10.21
N THR A 150 9.99 18.18 9.00
CA THR A 150 11.00 18.20 7.94
C THR A 150 10.81 19.41 7.03
N GLN A 151 11.86 19.80 6.34
CA GLN A 151 11.79 20.79 5.28
C GLN A 151 11.65 20.05 3.94
N VAL A 152 10.45 20.06 3.40
CA VAL A 152 10.15 19.37 2.15
C VAL A 152 10.85 20.06 0.98
N VAL A 153 11.60 19.27 0.20
CA VAL A 153 12.26 19.69 -1.05
C VAL A 153 11.56 19.03 -2.24
N ASP A 154 11.30 17.72 -2.15
CA ASP A 154 10.58 16.93 -3.15
C ASP A 154 9.86 15.78 -2.44
N THR A 155 8.63 15.49 -2.85
CA THR A 155 7.85 14.39 -2.26
C THR A 155 7.86 13.11 -3.10
N ILE A 156 8.66 13.06 -4.19
CA ILE A 156 8.82 11.84 -4.99
C ILE A 156 9.45 10.74 -4.15
N GLY A 157 8.82 9.57 -4.11
CA GLY A 157 9.29 8.43 -3.33
C GLY A 157 8.96 8.45 -1.84
N ALA A 158 8.29 9.48 -1.33
CA ALA A 158 7.86 9.52 0.07
C ALA A 158 6.99 8.32 0.46
N GLY A 159 6.02 7.96 -0.41
CA GLY A 159 5.16 6.79 -0.21
C GLY A 159 5.94 5.47 -0.21
N ASP A 160 6.82 5.30 -1.20
CA ASP A 160 7.68 4.10 -1.32
C ASP A 160 8.62 3.98 -0.11
N SER A 161 9.19 5.10 0.32
CA SER A 161 10.07 5.15 1.49
C SER A 161 9.33 4.83 2.79
N HIS A 162 8.11 5.36 2.94
CA HIS A 162 7.22 5.01 4.05
C HIS A 162 6.93 3.50 4.06
N ALA A 163 6.51 2.94 2.92
CA ALA A 163 6.24 1.51 2.78
C ALA A 163 7.47 0.67 3.10
N GLY A 164 8.66 1.07 2.61
CA GLY A 164 9.93 0.43 2.92
C GLY A 164 10.24 0.42 4.41
N GLY A 165 10.05 1.57 5.09
CA GLY A 165 10.22 1.68 6.55
C GLY A 165 9.26 0.79 7.33
N VAL A 166 7.97 0.77 6.95
CA VAL A 166 6.96 -0.10 7.57
C VAL A 166 7.34 -1.57 7.39
N LEU A 167 7.68 -1.98 6.18
CA LEU A 167 8.08 -3.36 5.88
C LEU A 167 9.32 -3.78 6.67
N ALA A 168 10.33 -2.92 6.76
CA ALA A 168 11.53 -3.18 7.55
C ALA A 168 11.21 -3.34 9.04
N GLY A 169 10.32 -2.49 9.59
CA GLY A 169 9.85 -2.58 10.97
C GLY A 169 9.14 -3.91 11.23
N LEU A 170 8.16 -4.26 10.39
CA LEU A 170 7.41 -5.52 10.50
C LEU A 170 8.32 -6.75 10.37
N ALA A 171 9.24 -6.74 9.42
CA ALA A 171 10.22 -7.81 9.23
C ALA A 171 11.16 -7.98 10.43
N SER A 172 11.37 -6.90 11.20
CA SER A 172 12.13 -6.90 12.45
C SER A 172 11.30 -7.28 13.68
N GLY A 173 10.00 -7.60 13.51
CA GLY A 173 9.09 -8.00 14.57
C GLY A 173 8.49 -6.83 15.36
N LEU A 174 8.56 -5.60 14.85
CA LEU A 174 7.91 -4.45 15.50
C LEU A 174 6.38 -4.55 15.38
N PRO A 175 5.63 -4.10 16.39
CA PRO A 175 4.19 -3.88 16.26
C PRO A 175 3.88 -2.88 15.14
N LEU A 176 2.66 -2.94 14.57
CA LEU A 176 2.26 -2.09 13.44
C LEU A 176 2.44 -0.60 13.75
N ALA A 177 2.12 -0.15 14.96
CA ALA A 177 2.30 1.25 15.36
C ALA A 177 3.77 1.71 15.24
N ASP A 178 4.70 0.90 15.74
CA ASP A 178 6.14 1.20 15.71
C ASP A 178 6.70 1.07 14.28
N ALA A 179 6.18 0.13 13.50
CA ALA A 179 6.52 0.02 12.10
C ALA A 179 6.05 1.25 11.30
N VAL A 180 4.86 1.78 11.57
CA VAL A 180 4.36 3.03 10.96
C VAL A 180 5.19 4.24 11.42
N LEU A 181 5.62 4.29 12.69
CA LEU A 181 6.52 5.32 13.18
C LEU A 181 7.86 5.29 12.40
N LEU A 182 8.41 4.10 12.18
CA LEU A 182 9.63 3.93 11.37
C LEU A 182 9.37 4.37 9.91
N GLY A 183 8.22 4.03 9.33
CA GLY A 183 7.81 4.49 8.01
C GLY A 183 7.77 6.02 7.91
N ASN A 184 7.14 6.70 8.89
CA ASN A 184 7.11 8.16 8.96
C ASN A 184 8.53 8.76 9.06
N ALA A 185 9.41 8.16 9.87
CA ALA A 185 10.79 8.59 10.02
C ALA A 185 11.56 8.48 8.70
N VAL A 186 11.49 7.32 8.03
CA VAL A 186 12.19 7.11 6.75
C VAL A 186 11.66 8.06 5.67
N ALA A 187 10.34 8.24 5.57
CA ALA A 187 9.74 9.17 4.62
C ALA A 187 10.22 10.61 4.86
N SER A 188 10.36 11.03 6.12
CA SER A 188 10.82 12.39 6.46
C SER A 188 12.27 12.69 6.07
N TRP A 189 13.07 11.66 5.81
CA TRP A 189 14.46 11.80 5.35
C TRP A 189 14.58 11.89 3.82
N VAL A 190 13.54 11.47 3.10
CA VAL A 190 13.53 11.39 1.63
C VAL A 190 12.92 12.65 1.00
N VAL A 191 12.04 13.33 1.71
CA VAL A 191 11.30 14.50 1.18
C VAL A 191 12.01 15.85 1.33
#